data_47e1fe8fe1c1834a25671bcf08366291
#
_entry.id   47e1fe8fe1c1834a25671bcf08366291
#
_cell.length_a   1.000
_cell.length_b   1.000
_cell.length_c   1.000
_cell.angle_alpha   90.00
_cell.angle_beta   90.00
_cell.angle_gamma   90.00
#
_symmetry.space_group_name_H-M   'P 1'
#
loop_
_entity.id
_entity.type
_entity.pdbx_description
1 polymer ?
#
loop_
_entity_poly.entity_id
_entity_poly.type
_entity_poly.pdbx_seq_one_letter_code
_entity_poly.pdbx_strand_id
1 'polypeptide(L)'
;MKVLYLGEETLRQPSQPVKHIDDALHELIREMFITMDEDKGIGLAAPQVGENIRLFIVKIDDGIERVFINPLIVGTSEKQCSYEEGCLSIPKMYADVIRPESVTVQYQDMNGRRRTIEATGLLARVIQHEYDHLEGILFIDRLSEKERDELVAKFAQQQERKKQR
;
A
#
# COMPACT_ATOMS: atom_id res chain seq x y z
N MET A 1 -5.43 -15.97 -1.52
CA MET A 1 -4.35 -15.37 -0.69
C MET A 1 -5.00 -14.46 0.34
N LYS A 2 -4.38 -14.33 1.50
CA LYS A 2 -4.99 -13.63 2.64
C LYS A 2 -4.27 -12.31 2.90
N VAL A 3 -5.03 -11.22 3.09
CA VAL A 3 -4.50 -9.93 3.51
C VAL A 3 -4.29 -9.93 5.02
N LEU A 4 -3.11 -9.55 5.46
CA LEU A 4 -2.75 -9.43 6.88
C LEU A 4 -3.35 -8.14 7.45
N TYR A 5 -3.73 -8.17 8.72
CA TYR A 5 -4.35 -7.03 9.41
C TYR A 5 -3.39 -6.37 10.40
N LEU A 6 -3.71 -5.12 10.72
CA LEU A 6 -3.01 -4.36 11.76
C LEU A 6 -2.79 -5.23 13.01
N GLY A 7 -1.55 -5.25 13.49
CA GLY A 7 -1.08 -6.10 14.58
C GLY A 7 -0.11 -7.18 14.13
N GLU A 8 -0.13 -7.56 12.86
CA GLU A 8 0.83 -8.51 12.30
C GLU A 8 2.21 -7.84 12.13
N GLU A 9 3.25 -8.45 12.67
CA GLU A 9 4.60 -7.90 12.66
C GLU A 9 5.13 -7.63 11.26
N THR A 10 4.78 -8.48 10.30
CA THR A 10 5.23 -8.34 8.90
C THR A 10 4.91 -6.95 8.34
N LEU A 11 3.80 -6.35 8.75
CA LEU A 11 3.40 -5.02 8.28
C LEU A 11 4.32 -3.90 8.79
N ARG A 12 5.11 -4.16 9.81
CA ARG A 12 6.01 -3.19 10.42
C ARG A 12 7.47 -3.39 10.05
N GLN A 13 7.78 -4.42 9.29
CA GLN A 13 9.15 -4.71 8.87
C GLN A 13 9.46 -4.02 7.55
N PRO A 14 10.64 -3.39 7.41
CA PRO A 14 11.10 -2.89 6.12
C PRO A 14 11.23 -4.04 5.12
N SER A 15 10.77 -3.82 3.91
CA SER A 15 10.81 -4.84 2.85
C SER A 15 12.19 -4.95 2.21
N GLN A 16 12.52 -6.15 1.75
CA GLN A 16 13.79 -6.43 1.09
C GLN A 16 13.68 -6.22 -0.42
N PRO A 17 14.75 -5.80 -1.08
CA PRO A 17 14.74 -5.68 -2.54
C PRO A 17 14.38 -7.00 -3.22
N VAL A 18 13.64 -6.92 -4.32
CA VAL A 18 13.40 -8.06 -5.20
C VAL A 18 14.68 -8.32 -5.98
N LYS A 19 15.21 -9.54 -5.90
CA LYS A 19 16.47 -9.92 -6.54
C LYS A 19 16.25 -10.49 -7.94
N HIS A 20 15.15 -11.22 -8.15
CA HIS A 20 14.87 -11.90 -9.41
C HIS A 20 13.43 -11.64 -9.82
N ILE A 21 13.25 -11.18 -11.06
CA ILE A 21 11.93 -11.02 -11.67
C ILE A 21 11.70 -12.26 -12.53
N ASP A 22 11.12 -13.28 -11.90
CA ASP A 22 10.95 -14.61 -12.47
C ASP A 22 9.46 -15.00 -12.53
N ASP A 23 9.18 -16.22 -12.97
CA ASP A 23 7.81 -16.72 -13.08
C ASP A 23 7.10 -16.78 -11.72
N ALA A 24 7.81 -17.08 -10.65
CA ALA A 24 7.24 -17.09 -9.29
C ALA A 24 6.77 -15.71 -8.88
N LEU A 25 7.56 -14.67 -9.20
CA LEU A 25 7.17 -13.28 -8.92
C LEU A 25 5.96 -12.87 -9.76
N HIS A 26 5.93 -13.24 -11.04
CA HIS A 26 4.79 -12.95 -11.91
C HIS A 26 3.51 -13.61 -11.38
N GLU A 27 3.60 -14.84 -10.88
CA GLU A 27 2.45 -15.52 -10.28
C GLU A 27 1.97 -14.83 -9.00
N LEU A 28 2.91 -14.39 -8.14
CA LEU A 28 2.57 -13.61 -6.95
C LEU A 28 1.83 -12.33 -7.33
N ILE A 29 2.32 -11.61 -8.32
CA ILE A 29 1.69 -10.37 -8.81
C ILE A 29 0.27 -10.64 -9.29
N ARG A 30 0.09 -11.72 -10.08
CA ARG A 30 -1.23 -12.11 -10.58
C ARG A 30 -2.20 -12.39 -9.43
N GLU A 31 -1.77 -13.13 -8.42
CA GLU A 31 -2.58 -13.43 -7.24
C GLU A 31 -2.89 -12.18 -6.43
N MET A 32 -1.95 -11.23 -6.34
CA MET A 32 -2.17 -9.97 -5.65
C MET A 32 -3.27 -9.15 -6.32
N PHE A 33 -3.29 -9.07 -7.66
CA PHE A 33 -4.36 -8.37 -8.37
C PHE A 33 -5.73 -9.02 -8.12
N ILE A 34 -5.80 -10.35 -8.14
CA ILE A 34 -7.03 -11.08 -7.85
C ILE A 34 -7.52 -10.76 -6.44
N THR A 35 -6.64 -10.85 -5.46
CA THR A 35 -6.97 -10.56 -4.05
C THR A 35 -7.44 -9.12 -3.87
N MET A 36 -6.73 -8.17 -4.48
CA MET A 36 -7.08 -6.76 -4.42
C MET A 36 -8.47 -6.50 -5.01
N ASP A 37 -8.77 -7.09 -6.18
CA ASP A 37 -10.07 -6.93 -6.82
C ASP A 37 -11.20 -7.55 -5.99
N GLU A 38 -10.98 -8.73 -5.42
CA GLU A 38 -11.96 -9.39 -4.54
C GLU A 38 -12.28 -8.53 -3.31
N ASP A 39 -11.28 -7.87 -2.75
CA ASP A 39 -11.43 -7.01 -1.57
C ASP A 39 -11.77 -5.56 -1.95
N LYS A 40 -11.98 -5.28 -3.23
CA LYS A 40 -12.34 -3.95 -3.76
C LYS A 40 -11.33 -2.87 -3.42
N GLY A 41 -10.03 -3.24 -3.40
CA GLY A 41 -8.94 -2.31 -3.18
C GLY A 41 -8.44 -1.69 -4.48
N ILE A 42 -7.66 -0.61 -4.35
CA ILE A 42 -7.04 0.08 -5.48
C ILE A 42 -5.52 0.02 -5.44
N GLY A 43 -4.97 -0.50 -4.35
CA GLY A 43 -3.55 -0.73 -4.17
C GLY A 43 -3.31 -1.85 -3.17
N LEU A 44 -2.19 -2.56 -3.33
CA LEU A 44 -1.81 -3.63 -2.43
C LEU A 44 -0.29 -3.80 -2.48
N ALA A 45 0.33 -3.84 -1.31
CA ALA A 45 1.77 -4.06 -1.18
C ALA A 45 2.06 -5.50 -0.75
N ALA A 46 3.17 -6.05 -1.20
CA ALA A 46 3.54 -7.44 -0.91
C ALA A 46 3.58 -7.77 0.59
N PRO A 47 4.07 -6.88 1.48
CA PRO A 47 4.00 -7.16 2.93
C PRO A 47 2.59 -7.45 3.44
N GLN A 48 1.57 -6.87 2.82
CA GLN A 48 0.17 -7.09 3.23
C GLN A 48 -0.32 -8.51 2.97
N VAL A 49 0.39 -9.25 2.13
CA VAL A 49 0.09 -10.67 1.86
C VAL A 49 1.19 -11.59 2.39
N GLY A 50 2.04 -11.09 3.27
CA GLY A 50 3.07 -11.88 3.94
C GLY A 50 4.39 -11.98 3.21
N GLU A 51 4.55 -11.31 2.08
CA GLU A 51 5.77 -11.32 1.29
C GLU A 51 6.58 -10.04 1.54
N ASN A 52 7.66 -10.15 2.29
CA ASN A 52 8.44 -8.99 2.74
C ASN A 52 9.43 -8.52 1.69
N ILE A 53 8.93 -8.19 0.52
CA ILE A 53 9.71 -7.71 -0.63
C ILE A 53 9.19 -6.36 -1.12
N ARG A 54 10.07 -5.60 -1.81
CA ARG A 54 9.76 -4.26 -2.29
C ARG A 54 8.96 -4.33 -3.59
N LEU A 55 7.68 -4.58 -3.44
CA LEU A 55 6.73 -4.73 -4.54
C LEU A 55 5.37 -4.22 -4.10
N PHE A 56 4.74 -3.39 -4.94
CA PHE A 56 3.32 -3.10 -4.78
C PHE A 56 2.64 -2.97 -6.14
N ILE A 57 1.32 -3.10 -6.13
CA ILE A 57 0.48 -2.98 -7.32
C ILE A 57 -0.57 -1.88 -7.10
N VAL A 58 -0.99 -1.26 -8.19
CA VAL A 58 -2.01 -0.20 -8.19
C VAL A 58 -2.93 -0.40 -9.39
N LYS A 59 -4.23 -0.28 -9.14
CA LYS A 59 -5.25 -0.27 -10.18
C LYS A 59 -6.36 0.66 -9.73
N ILE A 60 -6.33 1.89 -10.24
CA ILE A 60 -7.33 2.90 -9.94
C ILE A 60 -8.48 2.84 -10.97
N ASP A 61 -9.33 3.84 -10.99
CA ASP A 61 -10.53 3.89 -11.83
C ASP A 61 -10.26 3.90 -13.34
N ASP A 62 -9.02 4.14 -13.77
CA ASP A 62 -8.63 4.02 -15.18
C ASP A 62 -8.47 2.56 -15.64
N GLY A 63 -8.53 1.60 -14.73
CA GLY A 63 -8.43 0.17 -15.02
C GLY A 63 -7.05 -0.32 -15.43
N ILE A 64 -6.03 0.53 -15.39
CA ILE A 64 -4.67 0.17 -15.76
C ILE A 64 -4.01 -0.57 -14.60
N GLU A 65 -3.52 -1.79 -14.85
CA GLU A 65 -2.77 -2.57 -13.88
C GLU A 65 -1.31 -2.10 -13.86
N ARG A 66 -0.91 -1.48 -12.75
CA ARG A 66 0.46 -0.97 -12.59
C ARG A 66 1.20 -1.79 -11.56
N VAL A 67 2.43 -2.16 -11.89
CA VAL A 67 3.30 -2.97 -11.02
C VAL A 67 4.58 -2.19 -10.75
N PHE A 68 4.92 -2.04 -9.48
CA PHE A 68 6.10 -1.29 -9.05
C PHE A 68 7.04 -2.23 -8.30
N ILE A 69 8.13 -2.62 -8.94
CA ILE A 69 9.15 -3.51 -8.36
C ILE A 69 10.37 -2.66 -8.01
N ASN A 70 10.86 -2.80 -6.79
CA ASN A 70 11.99 -2.02 -6.27
C ASN A 70 11.78 -0.51 -6.46
N PRO A 71 10.63 0.04 -6.08
CA PRO A 71 10.35 1.46 -6.29
C PRO A 71 11.20 2.35 -5.38
N LEU A 72 11.49 3.56 -5.88
CA LEU A 72 12.15 4.61 -5.12
C LEU A 72 11.48 5.93 -5.47
N ILE A 73 10.94 6.61 -4.48
CA ILE A 73 10.42 7.97 -4.66
C ILE A 73 11.60 8.92 -4.68
N VAL A 74 11.82 9.57 -5.83
CA VAL A 74 12.96 10.47 -6.04
C VAL A 74 12.58 11.95 -5.98
N GLY A 75 11.29 12.26 -5.95
CA GLY A 75 10.82 13.63 -5.84
C GLY A 75 9.37 13.70 -5.38
N THR A 76 9.05 14.77 -4.67
CA THR A 76 7.69 15.07 -4.22
C THR A 76 7.40 16.55 -4.44
N SER A 77 6.14 16.90 -4.68
CA SER A 77 5.75 18.31 -4.77
C SER A 77 5.81 18.98 -3.40
N GLU A 78 6.04 20.31 -3.40
CA GLU A 78 5.93 21.10 -2.19
C GLU A 78 4.46 21.22 -1.77
N LYS A 79 3.57 21.32 -2.75
CA LYS A 79 2.14 21.38 -2.51
C LYS A 79 1.66 20.07 -1.94
N GLN A 80 0.90 20.15 -0.84
CA GLN A 80 0.30 19.02 -0.16
C GLN A 80 -1.22 19.07 -0.28
N CYS A 81 -1.86 17.93 -0.12
CA CYS A 81 -3.32 17.86 -0.08
C CYS A 81 -3.77 16.82 0.95
N SER A 82 -4.98 17.04 1.45
CA SER A 82 -5.64 16.12 2.36
C SER A 82 -6.59 15.23 1.55
N TYR A 83 -6.62 13.94 1.88
CA TYR A 83 -7.48 12.98 1.22
C TYR A 83 -7.82 11.85 2.19
N GLU A 84 -9.06 11.38 2.16
CA GLU A 84 -9.48 10.26 3.00
C GLU A 84 -8.87 8.97 2.51
N GLU A 85 -8.07 8.33 3.37
CA GLU A 85 -7.44 7.04 3.08
C GLU A 85 -8.05 5.92 3.90
N GLY A 86 -8.03 4.73 3.34
CA GLY A 86 -8.31 3.49 4.01
C GLY A 86 -7.31 2.45 3.56
N CYS A 87 -7.32 1.28 4.18
CA CYS A 87 -6.36 0.23 3.87
C CYS A 87 -7.01 -1.14 4.05
N LEU A 88 -6.72 -2.07 3.14
CA LEU A 88 -7.23 -3.44 3.24
C LEU A 88 -6.77 -4.13 4.52
N SER A 89 -5.61 -3.71 5.07
CA SER A 89 -5.08 -4.22 6.33
C SER A 89 -5.75 -3.62 7.58
N ILE A 90 -6.55 -2.57 7.43
CA ILE A 90 -7.32 -1.94 8.51
C ILE A 90 -8.74 -1.72 8.00
N PRO A 91 -9.49 -2.81 7.77
CA PRO A 91 -10.79 -2.72 7.09
C PRO A 91 -11.79 -1.84 7.83
N LYS A 92 -12.55 -1.07 7.07
CA LYS A 92 -13.64 -0.18 7.53
C LYS A 92 -13.16 1.01 8.38
N MET A 93 -11.87 1.29 8.42
CA MET A 93 -11.31 2.45 9.10
C MET A 93 -10.77 3.43 8.07
N TYR A 94 -11.12 4.71 8.22
CA TYR A 94 -10.76 5.77 7.28
C TYR A 94 -10.32 7.01 8.04
N ALA A 95 -9.42 7.78 7.47
CA ALA A 95 -9.01 9.05 8.03
C ALA A 95 -8.39 9.93 6.96
N ASP A 96 -8.46 11.24 7.15
CA ASP A 96 -7.82 12.20 6.26
C ASP A 96 -6.31 12.22 6.52
N VAL A 97 -5.54 12.05 5.45
CA VAL A 97 -4.08 12.03 5.52
C VAL A 97 -3.55 13.15 4.62
N ILE A 98 -2.59 13.90 5.12
CA ILE A 98 -1.92 14.95 4.37
C ILE A 98 -0.67 14.37 3.72
N ARG A 99 -0.57 14.50 2.38
CA ARG A 99 0.57 14.02 1.61
C ARG A 99 0.90 15.00 0.48
N PRO A 100 2.13 14.94 -0.07
CA PRO A 100 2.43 15.64 -1.32
C PRO A 100 1.40 15.31 -2.41
N GLU A 101 1.02 16.31 -3.19
CA GLU A 101 0.02 16.16 -4.26
C GLU A 101 0.56 15.35 -5.43
N SER A 102 1.87 15.41 -5.69
CA SER A 102 2.49 14.67 -6.77
C SER A 102 3.83 14.07 -6.33
N VAL A 103 4.21 12.98 -7.01
CA VAL A 103 5.46 12.26 -6.74
C VAL A 103 6.10 11.84 -8.05
N THR A 104 7.44 11.74 -8.03
CA THR A 104 8.22 11.10 -9.09
C THR A 104 8.78 9.81 -8.53
N VAL A 105 8.52 8.69 -9.18
CA VAL A 105 8.95 7.37 -8.73
C VAL A 105 9.71 6.65 -9.83
N GLN A 106 10.85 6.07 -9.45
CA GLN A 106 11.64 5.16 -10.29
C GLN A 106 11.37 3.73 -9.83
N TYR A 107 11.21 2.81 -10.76
CA TYR A 107 10.90 1.41 -10.44
C TYR A 107 11.27 0.50 -11.60
N GLN A 108 11.19 -0.80 -11.38
CA GLN A 108 11.28 -1.80 -12.43
C GLN A 108 9.88 -2.32 -12.76
N ASP A 109 9.58 -2.50 -14.05
CA ASP A 109 8.33 -3.13 -14.48
C ASP A 109 8.46 -4.66 -14.47
N MET A 110 7.42 -5.38 -14.90
CA MET A 110 7.40 -6.84 -14.89
C MET A 110 8.45 -7.47 -15.79
N ASN A 111 9.00 -6.72 -16.71
CA ASN A 111 10.08 -7.18 -17.62
C ASN A 111 11.46 -6.79 -17.09
N GLY A 112 11.55 -6.20 -15.90
CA GLY A 112 12.80 -5.75 -15.33
C GLY A 112 13.32 -4.45 -15.86
N ARG A 113 12.57 -3.75 -16.72
CA ARG A 113 12.96 -2.47 -17.29
C ARG A 113 12.79 -1.35 -16.30
N ARG A 114 13.77 -0.46 -16.22
CA ARG A 114 13.68 0.73 -15.37
C ARG A 114 12.71 1.74 -15.98
N ARG A 115 11.80 2.23 -15.14
CA ARG A 115 10.82 3.23 -15.51
C ARG A 115 10.88 4.38 -14.52
N THR A 116 10.52 5.58 -15.01
CA THR A 116 10.33 6.76 -14.16
C THR A 116 9.00 7.37 -14.56
N ILE A 117 8.12 7.59 -13.57
CA ILE A 117 6.85 8.28 -13.82
C ILE A 117 6.67 9.42 -12.83
N GLU A 118 5.97 10.46 -13.29
CA GLU A 118 5.41 11.49 -12.43
C GLU A 118 3.93 11.20 -12.28
N ALA A 119 3.46 11.16 -11.04
CA ALA A 119 2.05 10.89 -10.74
C ALA A 119 1.45 12.04 -9.94
N THR A 120 0.19 12.32 -10.20
CA THR A 120 -0.59 13.33 -9.48
C THR A 120 -1.93 12.73 -9.05
N GLY A 121 -2.67 13.46 -8.24
CA GLY A 121 -4.03 13.06 -7.85
C GLY A 121 -4.10 11.72 -7.15
N LEU A 122 -5.11 10.92 -7.51
CA LEU A 122 -5.35 9.63 -6.87
C LEU A 122 -4.17 8.66 -7.06
N LEU A 123 -3.57 8.63 -8.25
CA LEU A 123 -2.42 7.75 -8.49
C LEU A 123 -1.26 8.08 -7.56
N ALA A 124 -0.93 9.36 -7.39
CA ALA A 124 0.13 9.79 -6.46
C ALA A 124 -0.21 9.39 -5.02
N ARG A 125 -1.47 9.51 -4.64
CA ARG A 125 -1.97 9.13 -3.30
C ARG A 125 -1.73 7.65 -3.04
N VAL A 126 -2.16 6.81 -3.95
CA VAL A 126 -2.05 5.35 -3.80
C VAL A 126 -0.58 4.90 -3.83
N ILE A 127 0.23 5.46 -4.73
CA ILE A 127 1.67 5.15 -4.79
C ILE A 127 2.33 5.43 -3.42
N GLN A 128 2.06 6.57 -2.82
CA GLN A 128 2.67 6.94 -1.54
C GLN A 128 2.18 6.03 -0.40
N HIS A 129 0.91 5.69 -0.39
CA HIS A 129 0.32 4.79 0.60
C HIS A 129 0.98 3.40 0.53
N GLU A 130 1.12 2.84 -0.67
CA GLU A 130 1.73 1.52 -0.85
C GLU A 130 3.23 1.54 -0.62
N TYR A 131 3.91 2.63 -1.02
CA TYR A 131 5.32 2.82 -0.74
C TYR A 131 5.61 2.79 0.76
N ASP A 132 4.76 3.44 1.56
CA ASP A 132 4.87 3.41 3.01
C ASP A 132 4.86 1.98 3.56
N HIS A 133 4.01 1.10 3.02
CA HIS A 133 3.98 -0.31 3.43
C HIS A 133 5.35 -0.98 3.28
N LEU A 134 6.10 -0.63 2.25
CA LEU A 134 7.44 -1.19 2.02
C LEU A 134 8.45 -0.73 3.07
N GLU A 135 8.17 0.37 3.76
CA GLU A 135 8.98 0.92 4.85
C GLU A 135 8.43 0.54 6.23
N GLY A 136 7.41 -0.31 6.29
CA GLY A 136 6.76 -0.68 7.55
C GLY A 136 5.86 0.40 8.13
N ILE A 137 5.41 1.34 7.31
CA ILE A 137 4.58 2.48 7.72
C ILE A 137 3.15 2.27 7.25
N LEU A 138 2.18 2.49 8.13
CA LEU A 138 0.76 2.45 7.81
C LEU A 138 0.20 3.88 7.78
N PHE A 139 -0.93 4.09 7.10
CA PHE A 139 -1.50 5.43 6.97
C PHE A 139 -1.83 6.06 8.33
N ILE A 140 -2.16 5.26 9.33
CA ILE A 140 -2.44 5.73 10.68
C ILE A 140 -1.24 6.42 11.34
N ASP A 141 -0.02 6.07 10.90
CA ASP A 141 1.21 6.69 11.41
C ASP A 141 1.37 8.14 10.92
N ARG A 142 0.59 8.54 9.90
CA ARG A 142 0.57 9.90 9.36
C ARG A 142 -0.45 10.80 10.07
N LEU A 143 -1.23 10.24 10.99
CA LEU A 143 -2.24 10.96 11.76
C LEU A 143 -1.63 11.56 13.03
N SER A 144 -2.36 12.46 13.68
CA SER A 144 -2.01 12.89 15.04
C SER A 144 -2.10 11.66 15.97
N GLU A 145 -1.37 11.71 17.08
CA GLU A 145 -1.38 10.65 18.07
C GLU A 145 -2.80 10.35 18.56
N LYS A 146 -3.59 11.39 18.81
CA LYS A 146 -4.97 11.28 19.24
C LYS A 146 -5.84 10.55 18.21
N GLU A 147 -5.79 10.96 16.95
CA GLU A 147 -6.55 10.36 15.87
C GLU A 147 -6.15 8.90 15.66
N ARG A 148 -4.86 8.63 15.67
CA ARG A 148 -4.33 7.27 15.55
C ARG A 148 -4.84 6.38 16.67
N ASP A 149 -4.74 6.83 17.92
CA ASP A 149 -5.14 6.03 19.07
C ASP A 149 -6.65 5.75 19.06
N GLU A 150 -7.47 6.72 18.67
CA GLU A 150 -8.91 6.54 18.53
C GLU A 150 -9.25 5.50 17.44
N LEU A 151 -8.56 5.56 16.31
CA LEU A 151 -8.77 4.64 15.21
C LEU A 151 -8.34 3.22 15.57
N VAL A 152 -7.19 3.06 16.22
CA VAL A 152 -6.68 1.77 16.68
C VAL A 152 -7.65 1.13 17.68
N ALA A 153 -8.19 1.94 18.61
CA ALA A 153 -9.17 1.45 19.57
C ALA A 153 -10.45 0.97 18.89
N LYS A 154 -10.96 1.70 17.90
CA LYS A 154 -12.14 1.30 17.13
C LYS A 154 -11.90 0.00 16.36
N PHE A 155 -10.73 -0.12 15.75
CA PHE A 155 -10.37 -1.34 15.03
C PHE A 155 -10.29 -2.54 15.96
N ALA A 156 -9.69 -2.38 17.14
CA ALA A 156 -9.61 -3.44 18.14
C ALA A 156 -11.01 -3.90 18.57
N GLN A 157 -11.94 -2.98 18.81
CA GLN A 157 -13.34 -3.29 19.15
C GLN A 157 -14.02 -4.05 18.01
N GLN A 158 -13.79 -3.64 16.77
CA GLN A 158 -14.35 -4.31 15.60
C GLN A 158 -13.87 -5.76 15.51
N GLN A 159 -12.58 -6.02 15.76
CA GLN A 159 -12.02 -7.36 15.74
C GLN A 159 -12.58 -8.23 16.87
N GLU A 160 -12.78 -7.66 18.06
CA GLU A 160 -13.40 -8.38 19.18
C GLU A 160 -14.84 -8.80 18.86
N ARG A 161 -15.64 -7.92 18.25
CA ARG A 161 -17.01 -8.24 17.84
C ARG A 161 -17.04 -9.40 16.85
N LYS A 162 -16.09 -9.47 15.92
CA LYS A 162 -15.98 -10.58 14.96
C LYS A 162 -15.67 -11.91 15.65
N LYS A 163 -14.83 -11.90 16.68
CA LYS A 163 -14.48 -13.11 17.42
C LYS A 163 -15.63 -13.67 18.23
N GLN A 164 -16.61 -12.83 18.63
CA GLN A 164 -17.78 -13.22 19.41
C GLN A 164 -18.94 -13.77 18.57
N ARG A 165 -18.82 -13.78 17.24
CA ARG A 165 -19.85 -14.29 16.32
C ARG A 165 -19.60 -15.76 15.93
#